data_0409fd27e818e55c785aabf2f5b97e76
#
_entry.id   0409fd27e818e55c785aabf2f5b97e76
#
_cell.length_a   1.000
_cell.length_b   1.000
_cell.length_c   1.000
_cell.angle_alpha   90.00
_cell.angle_beta   90.00
_cell.angle_gamma   90.00
#
_symmetry.space_group_name_H-M   'P 1'
#
loop_
_entity.id
_entity.type
_entity.pdbx_description
1 polymer ?
#
loop_
_entity_poly.entity_id
_entity_poly.type
_entity_poly.pdbx_seq_one_letter_code
_entity_poly.pdbx_strand_id
1 'polypeptide(L)'
;MTEIHVLDNLASVDAAQWDALIADGNPFVCYAFLRGMEEHGCLRHDYGWQAHHLAIYHDDKLVAAAPAYLKGNSHGEFVFDFSWANAFERAGGDYYPKLLGAAPYSPVPGPRLLATNDTDKRKLVAGLVAETERLGLSSAHVNFLLEADLPAFDVRWLQRFDWQFHWHNRGYRHFEAFLTGLTGKKRKNIRQERRQASDSGLQIAMEAGSTISDSDWRALHALYETTFDMKGNHAAMTLPFFRHLGRSLGDRVQVATARMDGRIVAMALFMVGNSTLYGRYWGSVVEVPGLHFELCYYLGIEFCIANQLQTFEPGAQGEHKMARGFLPTRTHSRHYLVNESFDLAVRNALVHEAHSREAYYEELMEHSPYAPTRPRP
;
A
#
# COMPACT_ATOMS: atom_id res chain seq x y z
N MET A 1 25.53 -20.94 -12.95
CA MET A 1 24.06 -20.85 -12.77
C MET A 1 23.81 -19.78 -11.73
N THR A 2 22.93 -18.85 -11.97
CA THR A 2 22.58 -17.81 -10.99
C THR A 2 21.77 -18.48 -9.89
N GLU A 3 22.32 -18.57 -8.70
CA GLU A 3 21.66 -19.20 -7.55
C GLU A 3 20.72 -18.20 -6.88
N ILE A 4 19.53 -18.66 -6.52
CA ILE A 4 18.58 -17.88 -5.72
C ILE A 4 18.82 -18.21 -4.26
N HIS A 5 19.10 -17.18 -3.48
CA HIS A 5 19.27 -17.26 -2.03
C HIS A 5 17.98 -16.90 -1.33
N VAL A 6 17.62 -17.67 -0.32
CA VAL A 6 16.52 -17.38 0.60
C VAL A 6 17.08 -16.63 1.79
N LEU A 7 16.43 -15.53 2.15
CA LEU A 7 16.80 -14.68 3.28
C LEU A 7 15.66 -14.68 4.30
N ASP A 8 15.91 -15.20 5.50
CA ASP A 8 14.93 -15.22 6.60
C ASP A 8 14.76 -13.86 7.27
N ASN A 9 15.61 -12.89 6.94
CA ASN A 9 15.56 -11.49 7.34
C ASN A 9 16.59 -10.67 6.54
N LEU A 10 16.52 -9.34 6.67
CA LEU A 10 17.42 -8.42 5.96
C LEU A 10 18.66 -8.00 6.76
N ALA A 11 18.93 -8.56 7.95
CA ALA A 11 20.02 -8.11 8.82
C ALA A 11 21.41 -8.16 8.19
N SER A 12 21.66 -9.13 7.32
CA SER A 12 22.93 -9.33 6.62
C SER A 12 23.02 -8.67 5.24
N VAL A 13 21.93 -8.02 4.80
CA VAL A 13 21.85 -7.39 3.48
C VAL A 13 22.38 -5.96 3.56
N ASP A 14 23.20 -5.56 2.58
CA ASP A 14 23.61 -4.16 2.45
C ASP A 14 22.42 -3.28 2.02
N ALA A 15 22.11 -2.30 2.86
CA ALA A 15 20.98 -1.41 2.67
C ALA A 15 21.04 -0.62 1.35
N ALA A 16 22.26 -0.16 0.97
CA ALA A 16 22.44 0.62 -0.24
C ALA A 16 22.25 -0.23 -1.49
N GLN A 17 22.70 -1.49 -1.47
CA GLN A 17 22.49 -2.42 -2.57
C GLN A 17 21.01 -2.76 -2.73
N TRP A 18 20.28 -2.99 -1.62
CA TRP A 18 18.84 -3.23 -1.65
C TRP A 18 18.09 -2.04 -2.23
N ASP A 19 18.31 -0.85 -1.69
CA ASP A 19 17.60 0.35 -2.10
C ASP A 19 17.92 0.80 -3.54
N ALA A 20 19.09 0.47 -4.05
CA ALA A 20 19.47 0.72 -5.45
C ALA A 20 18.62 -0.07 -6.46
N LEU A 21 17.93 -1.12 -6.04
CA LEU A 21 17.01 -1.89 -6.89
C LEU A 21 15.61 -1.25 -7.00
N ILE A 22 15.32 -0.20 -6.23
CA ILE A 22 13.98 0.42 -6.12
C ILE A 22 13.95 1.72 -6.93
N ALA A 23 13.61 1.61 -8.21
CA ALA A 23 13.67 2.74 -9.14
C ALA A 23 12.67 3.87 -8.82
N ASP A 24 11.47 3.55 -8.33
CA ASP A 24 10.41 4.52 -8.01
C ASP A 24 10.51 5.12 -6.60
N GLY A 25 11.52 4.68 -5.83
CA GLY A 25 11.71 5.11 -4.44
C GLY A 25 10.54 4.75 -3.52
N ASN A 26 9.82 3.66 -3.80
CA ASN A 26 8.69 3.22 -2.99
C ASN A 26 9.12 2.96 -1.54
N PRO A 27 8.57 3.69 -0.55
CA PRO A 27 9.03 3.59 0.83
C PRO A 27 8.64 2.27 1.52
N PHE A 28 7.68 1.51 0.97
CA PHE A 28 7.17 0.28 1.60
C PHE A 28 7.97 -0.97 1.27
N VAL A 29 8.91 -0.87 0.35
CA VAL A 29 9.84 -1.95 0.01
C VAL A 29 11.30 -1.54 0.20
N CYS A 30 11.59 -0.33 0.68
CA CYS A 30 12.95 0.10 1.01
C CYS A 30 13.49 -0.68 2.23
N TYR A 31 14.81 -0.79 2.30
CA TYR A 31 15.47 -1.51 3.37
C TYR A 31 15.05 -1.04 4.76
N ALA A 32 15.00 0.27 4.97
CA ALA A 32 14.64 0.84 6.28
C ALA A 32 13.23 0.43 6.73
N PHE A 33 12.25 0.38 5.80
CA PHE A 33 10.90 -0.05 6.14
C PHE A 33 10.84 -1.54 6.45
N LEU A 34 11.32 -2.40 5.54
CA LEU A 34 11.22 -3.85 5.69
C LEU A 34 12.04 -4.34 6.88
N ARG A 35 13.29 -3.90 7.02
CA ARG A 35 14.13 -4.24 8.17
C ARG A 35 13.56 -3.71 9.48
N GLY A 36 12.99 -2.51 9.47
CA GLY A 36 12.29 -1.97 10.64
C GLY A 36 11.08 -2.80 11.06
N MET A 37 10.32 -3.34 10.10
CA MET A 37 9.20 -4.25 10.36
C MET A 37 9.67 -5.54 11.07
N GLU A 38 10.80 -6.11 10.63
CA GLU A 38 11.41 -7.29 11.23
C GLU A 38 11.94 -7.00 12.63
N GLU A 39 12.71 -5.92 12.77
CA GLU A 39 13.45 -5.61 14.01
C GLU A 39 12.54 -5.15 15.15
N HIS A 40 11.47 -4.42 14.82
CA HIS A 40 10.61 -3.81 15.82
C HIS A 40 9.33 -4.61 16.11
N GLY A 41 9.30 -5.90 15.76
CA GLY A 41 8.24 -6.83 16.15
C GLY A 41 6.89 -6.59 15.45
N CYS A 42 6.89 -6.00 14.25
CA CYS A 42 5.69 -5.86 13.43
C CYS A 42 5.36 -7.14 12.67
N LEU A 43 6.38 -7.89 12.24
CA LEU A 43 6.22 -9.22 11.62
C LEU A 43 6.27 -10.29 12.70
N ARG A 44 5.13 -10.92 12.92
CA ARG A 44 5.00 -11.92 14.01
C ARG A 44 4.44 -13.22 13.45
N HIS A 45 5.06 -14.33 13.84
CA HIS A 45 4.63 -15.67 13.44
C HIS A 45 3.19 -15.96 13.88
N ASP A 46 2.79 -15.53 15.09
CA ASP A 46 1.43 -15.68 15.61
C ASP A 46 0.39 -14.82 14.84
N TYR A 47 0.85 -13.79 14.09
CA TYR A 47 0.03 -13.05 13.11
C TYR A 47 0.17 -13.62 11.70
N GLY A 48 0.84 -14.76 11.55
CA GLY A 48 1.01 -15.46 10.28
C GLY A 48 1.99 -14.77 9.33
N TRP A 49 2.99 -14.03 9.81
CA TRP A 49 4.02 -13.40 8.98
C TRP A 49 5.41 -13.93 9.37
N GLN A 50 6.10 -14.54 8.42
CA GLN A 50 7.50 -14.96 8.54
C GLN A 50 8.25 -14.52 7.29
N ALA A 51 9.30 -13.73 7.44
CA ALA A 51 10.14 -13.28 6.33
C ALA A 51 10.76 -14.50 5.61
N HIS A 52 10.75 -14.43 4.28
CA HIS A 52 11.26 -15.47 3.38
C HIS A 52 11.61 -14.85 2.02
N HIS A 53 12.50 -13.84 2.05
CA HIS A 53 12.83 -13.07 0.86
C HIS A 53 13.69 -13.88 -0.10
N LEU A 54 13.50 -13.63 -1.41
CA LEU A 54 14.38 -14.18 -2.43
C LEU A 54 15.37 -13.13 -2.87
N ALA A 55 16.63 -13.53 -3.04
CA ALA A 55 17.72 -12.67 -3.49
C ALA A 55 18.57 -13.35 -4.55
N ILE A 56 19.05 -12.59 -5.50
CA ILE A 56 20.00 -13.02 -6.54
C ILE A 56 21.27 -12.18 -6.40
N TYR A 57 22.39 -12.87 -6.24
CA TYR A 57 23.70 -12.25 -6.20
C TYR A 57 24.49 -12.58 -7.45
N HIS A 58 25.33 -11.66 -7.88
CA HIS A 58 26.34 -11.84 -8.90
C HIS A 58 27.65 -11.23 -8.37
N ASP A 59 28.67 -12.06 -8.17
CA ASP A 59 29.96 -11.67 -7.59
C ASP A 59 29.77 -10.86 -6.27
N ASP A 60 29.04 -11.44 -5.32
CA ASP A 60 28.68 -10.86 -4.01
C ASP A 60 27.86 -9.55 -4.07
N LYS A 61 27.46 -9.10 -5.26
CA LYS A 61 26.59 -7.94 -5.45
C LYS A 61 25.13 -8.39 -5.57
N LEU A 62 24.25 -7.80 -4.78
CA LEU A 62 22.81 -7.99 -4.91
C LEU A 62 22.32 -7.36 -6.22
N VAL A 63 21.79 -8.18 -7.12
CA VAL A 63 21.31 -7.73 -8.45
C VAL A 63 19.80 -7.83 -8.60
N ALA A 64 19.15 -8.67 -7.78
CA ALA A 64 17.69 -8.73 -7.73
C ALA A 64 17.20 -9.26 -6.38
N ALA A 65 16.02 -8.85 -5.97
CA ALA A 65 15.35 -9.34 -4.76
C ALA A 65 13.82 -9.32 -4.88
N ALA A 66 13.15 -10.18 -4.14
CA ALA A 66 11.71 -10.15 -3.95
C ALA A 66 11.38 -10.19 -2.46
N PRO A 67 10.79 -9.12 -1.89
CA PRO A 67 10.25 -9.18 -0.54
C PRO A 67 9.14 -10.23 -0.48
N ALA A 68 9.37 -11.32 0.23
CA ALA A 68 8.45 -12.46 0.31
C ALA A 68 8.33 -12.96 1.75
N TYR A 69 7.20 -13.62 2.01
CA TYR A 69 6.82 -14.08 3.36
C TYR A 69 6.10 -15.41 3.28
N LEU A 70 6.39 -16.30 4.23
CA LEU A 70 5.52 -17.44 4.52
C LEU A 70 4.33 -16.93 5.34
N LYS A 71 3.13 -17.18 4.83
CA LYS A 71 1.88 -16.70 5.40
C LYS A 71 1.04 -17.81 5.96
N GLY A 72 0.81 -17.78 7.27
CA GLY A 72 -0.06 -18.73 7.99
C GLY A 72 -1.55 -18.39 7.94
N ASN A 73 -1.92 -17.26 7.34
CA ASN A 73 -3.30 -16.79 7.13
C ASN A 73 -3.30 -15.65 6.10
N SER A 74 -4.48 -15.13 5.68
CA SER A 74 -4.59 -14.02 4.72
C SER A 74 -4.85 -12.65 5.35
N HIS A 75 -4.63 -12.49 6.67
CA HIS A 75 -4.77 -11.18 7.32
C HIS A 75 -3.58 -10.26 6.98
N GLY A 76 -3.90 -8.97 6.75
CA GLY A 76 -2.91 -7.94 6.45
C GLY A 76 -2.36 -7.93 5.03
N GLU A 77 -2.92 -8.73 4.11
CA GLU A 77 -2.51 -8.83 2.70
C GLU A 77 -3.28 -7.88 1.77
N PHE A 78 -4.54 -7.58 2.10
CA PHE A 78 -5.47 -6.72 1.35
C PHE A 78 -5.83 -7.19 -0.07
N VAL A 79 -5.35 -8.33 -0.50
CA VAL A 79 -5.86 -9.11 -1.64
C VAL A 79 -6.42 -10.39 -1.06
N PHE A 80 -7.71 -10.34 -0.69
CA PHE A 80 -8.32 -11.39 0.11
C PHE A 80 -8.65 -12.62 -0.73
N ASP A 81 -8.16 -13.77 -0.28
CA ASP A 81 -8.38 -15.10 -0.86
C ASP A 81 -9.02 -16.08 0.13
N PHE A 82 -9.74 -15.57 1.14
CA PHE A 82 -10.43 -16.40 2.13
C PHE A 82 -11.40 -17.40 1.51
N SER A 83 -12.06 -17.04 0.41
CA SER A 83 -12.95 -17.96 -0.31
C SER A 83 -12.19 -19.11 -0.95
N TRP A 84 -10.97 -18.87 -1.43
CA TRP A 84 -10.08 -19.88 -1.99
C TRP A 84 -9.59 -20.83 -0.90
N ALA A 85 -9.09 -20.29 0.20
CA ALA A 85 -8.66 -21.06 1.37
C ALA A 85 -9.78 -21.97 1.87
N ASN A 86 -10.97 -21.42 2.12
CA ASN A 86 -12.13 -22.19 2.55
C ASN A 86 -12.54 -23.29 1.56
N ALA A 87 -12.45 -23.03 0.25
CA ALA A 87 -12.80 -24.02 -0.77
C ALA A 87 -11.77 -25.17 -0.81
N PHE A 88 -10.46 -24.82 -0.74
CA PHE A 88 -9.38 -25.79 -0.77
C PHE A 88 -9.39 -26.69 0.48
N GLU A 89 -9.58 -26.12 1.68
CA GLU A 89 -9.68 -26.84 2.94
C GLU A 89 -10.90 -27.76 2.99
N ARG A 90 -12.06 -27.33 2.47
CA ARG A 90 -13.25 -28.21 2.35
C ARG A 90 -13.01 -29.39 1.39
N ALA A 91 -12.12 -29.23 0.43
CA ALA A 91 -11.70 -30.32 -0.45
C ALA A 91 -10.63 -31.23 0.17
N GLY A 92 -10.25 -30.99 1.43
CA GLY A 92 -9.29 -31.80 2.17
C GLY A 92 -7.82 -31.41 1.99
N GLY A 93 -7.55 -30.23 1.42
CA GLY A 93 -6.19 -29.70 1.27
C GLY A 93 -5.81 -28.73 2.38
N ASP A 94 -4.51 -28.54 2.60
CA ASP A 94 -3.97 -27.54 3.51
C ASP A 94 -3.60 -26.29 2.69
N TYR A 95 -4.36 -25.18 2.87
CA TYR A 95 -4.11 -23.95 2.10
C TYR A 95 -2.92 -23.16 2.67
N TYR A 96 -2.76 -23.15 3.98
CA TYR A 96 -1.66 -22.46 4.66
C TYR A 96 -0.60 -23.46 5.16
N PRO A 97 0.68 -23.06 5.24
CA PRO A 97 1.20 -21.77 4.81
C PRO A 97 1.25 -21.62 3.27
N LYS A 98 1.27 -20.37 2.80
CA LYS A 98 1.47 -19.99 1.40
C LYS A 98 2.63 -19.01 1.27
N LEU A 99 3.22 -18.85 0.07
CA LEU A 99 4.25 -17.86 -0.20
C LEU A 99 3.61 -16.55 -0.68
N LEU A 100 4.03 -15.41 -0.14
CA LEU A 100 3.46 -14.10 -0.48
C LEU A 100 4.55 -13.08 -0.79
N GLY A 101 4.63 -12.57 -2.01
CA GLY A 101 5.38 -11.37 -2.38
C GLY A 101 4.53 -10.11 -2.11
N ALA A 102 4.91 -9.30 -1.12
CA ALA A 102 4.13 -8.13 -0.70
C ALA A 102 4.96 -7.11 0.08
N ALA A 103 4.41 -5.91 0.25
CA ALA A 103 4.79 -5.01 1.34
C ALA A 103 3.88 -5.31 2.55
N PRO A 104 4.41 -5.68 3.72
CA PRO A 104 3.59 -6.12 4.86
C PRO A 104 2.60 -5.05 5.30
N TYR A 105 1.36 -5.44 5.55
CA TYR A 105 0.27 -4.59 6.02
C TYR A 105 0.04 -3.33 5.16
N SER A 106 0.50 -3.33 3.89
CA SER A 106 0.53 -2.13 3.05
C SER A 106 -0.06 -2.41 1.67
N PRO A 107 -1.36 -2.08 1.45
CA PRO A 107 -2.04 -2.26 0.16
C PRO A 107 -1.64 -1.15 -0.82
N VAL A 108 -0.36 -1.05 -1.15
CA VAL A 108 0.19 -0.04 -2.06
C VAL A 108 0.75 -0.69 -3.31
N PRO A 109 0.37 -0.25 -4.51
CA PRO A 109 1.08 -0.62 -5.74
C PRO A 109 2.55 -0.22 -5.66
N GLY A 110 3.41 -1.12 -6.12
CA GLY A 110 4.85 -0.88 -6.10
C GLY A 110 5.65 -2.08 -6.57
N PRO A 111 6.98 -1.95 -6.69
CA PRO A 111 7.83 -3.03 -7.13
C PRO A 111 7.78 -4.18 -6.11
N ARG A 112 7.62 -5.39 -6.62
CA ARG A 112 7.69 -6.65 -5.86
C ARG A 112 8.81 -7.54 -6.39
N LEU A 113 9.25 -7.25 -7.59
CA LEU A 113 10.40 -7.84 -8.26
C LEU A 113 11.47 -6.74 -8.37
N LEU A 114 12.27 -6.57 -7.31
CA LEU A 114 13.30 -5.56 -7.22
C LEU A 114 14.47 -5.98 -8.13
N ALA A 115 14.53 -5.46 -9.33
CA ALA A 115 15.57 -5.72 -10.30
C ALA A 115 15.60 -4.63 -11.37
N THR A 116 16.80 -4.39 -11.91
CA THR A 116 17.01 -3.36 -12.94
C THR A 116 16.72 -3.84 -14.37
N ASN A 117 16.45 -5.15 -14.54
CA ASN A 117 16.18 -5.74 -15.86
C ASN A 117 15.14 -6.86 -15.79
N ASP A 118 14.47 -7.11 -16.91
CA ASP A 118 13.38 -8.10 -17.01
C ASP A 118 13.84 -9.54 -16.89
N THR A 119 15.12 -9.83 -17.22
CA THR A 119 15.66 -11.20 -17.11
C THR A 119 15.72 -11.61 -15.64
N ASP A 120 16.19 -10.75 -14.77
CA ASP A 120 16.27 -11.05 -13.34
C ASP A 120 14.89 -11.03 -12.68
N LYS A 121 13.96 -10.17 -13.13
CA LYS A 121 12.55 -10.26 -12.72
C LYS A 121 11.94 -11.63 -13.02
N ARG A 122 12.15 -12.16 -14.25
CA ARG A 122 11.67 -13.52 -14.62
C ARG A 122 12.33 -14.61 -13.80
N LYS A 123 13.61 -14.47 -13.44
CA LYS A 123 14.29 -15.43 -12.54
C LYS A 123 13.67 -15.40 -11.13
N LEU A 124 13.36 -14.23 -10.59
CA LEU A 124 12.67 -14.11 -9.30
C LEU A 124 11.29 -14.80 -9.35
N VAL A 125 10.51 -14.59 -10.42
CA VAL A 125 9.21 -15.26 -10.61
C VAL A 125 9.37 -16.79 -10.68
N ALA A 126 10.36 -17.29 -11.41
CA ALA A 126 10.67 -18.72 -11.46
C ALA A 126 11.13 -19.24 -10.08
N GLY A 127 11.87 -18.44 -9.34
CA GLY A 127 12.29 -18.74 -7.97
C GLY A 127 11.13 -18.84 -7.00
N LEU A 128 10.13 -17.96 -7.09
CA LEU A 128 8.91 -18.04 -6.29
C LEU A 128 8.16 -19.36 -6.53
N VAL A 129 8.07 -19.82 -7.79
CA VAL A 129 7.48 -21.13 -8.11
C VAL A 129 8.30 -22.27 -7.52
N ALA A 130 9.61 -22.29 -7.81
CA ALA A 130 10.49 -23.37 -7.34
C ALA A 130 10.49 -23.48 -5.79
N GLU A 131 10.48 -22.34 -5.10
CA GLU A 131 10.46 -22.32 -3.63
C GLU A 131 9.11 -22.78 -3.07
N THR A 132 8.00 -22.43 -3.73
CA THR A 132 6.66 -22.93 -3.37
C THR A 132 6.59 -24.44 -3.49
N GLU A 133 7.12 -25.01 -4.58
CA GLU A 133 7.16 -26.46 -4.81
C GLU A 133 8.12 -27.16 -3.86
N ARG A 134 9.33 -26.58 -3.62
CA ARG A 134 10.33 -27.12 -2.70
C ARG A 134 9.84 -27.26 -1.27
N LEU A 135 9.05 -26.29 -0.80
CA LEU A 135 8.49 -26.26 0.56
C LEU A 135 7.15 -27.02 0.66
N GLY A 136 6.59 -27.52 -0.45
CA GLY A 136 5.30 -28.18 -0.46
C GLY A 136 4.13 -27.27 -0.11
N LEU A 137 4.23 -25.98 -0.45
CA LEU A 137 3.18 -24.99 -0.19
C LEU A 137 2.03 -25.14 -1.19
N SER A 138 0.85 -24.69 -0.80
CA SER A 138 -0.34 -24.72 -1.68
C SER A 138 -0.22 -23.74 -2.85
N SER A 139 0.44 -22.60 -2.65
CA SER A 139 0.40 -21.47 -3.59
C SER A 139 1.48 -20.43 -3.34
N ALA A 140 1.73 -19.61 -4.39
CA ALA A 140 2.45 -18.35 -4.29
C ALA A 140 1.56 -17.20 -4.80
N HIS A 141 1.67 -16.05 -4.15
CA HIS A 141 0.93 -14.83 -4.49
C HIS A 141 1.89 -13.65 -4.58
N VAL A 142 1.64 -12.71 -5.49
CA VAL A 142 2.35 -11.43 -5.55
C VAL A 142 1.32 -10.31 -5.66
N ASN A 143 1.21 -9.50 -4.61
CA ASN A 143 0.14 -8.53 -4.45
C ASN A 143 0.60 -7.11 -4.78
N PHE A 144 -0.30 -6.30 -5.37
CA PHE A 144 -0.08 -4.88 -5.69
C PHE A 144 1.13 -4.63 -6.59
N LEU A 145 1.25 -5.44 -7.65
CA LEU A 145 2.28 -5.31 -8.67
C LEU A 145 2.13 -4.01 -9.48
N LEU A 146 3.27 -3.45 -9.89
CA LEU A 146 3.29 -2.46 -10.96
C LEU A 146 2.91 -3.11 -12.30
N GLU A 147 2.21 -2.37 -13.16
CA GLU A 147 1.85 -2.84 -14.50
C GLU A 147 3.09 -3.24 -15.31
N ALA A 148 4.19 -2.51 -15.16
CA ALA A 148 5.47 -2.80 -15.81
C ALA A 148 6.10 -4.15 -15.40
N ASP A 149 5.70 -4.72 -14.25
CA ASP A 149 6.22 -6.01 -13.78
C ASP A 149 5.40 -7.21 -14.29
N LEU A 150 4.19 -6.98 -14.82
CA LEU A 150 3.28 -8.04 -15.26
C LEU A 150 3.86 -8.96 -16.34
N PRO A 151 4.66 -8.47 -17.32
CA PRO A 151 5.27 -9.33 -18.34
C PRO A 151 6.35 -10.30 -17.81
N ALA A 152 6.76 -10.21 -16.56
CA ALA A 152 7.68 -11.17 -15.96
C ALA A 152 7.00 -12.50 -15.60
N PHE A 153 5.68 -12.53 -15.48
CA PHE A 153 4.88 -13.67 -15.09
C PHE A 153 4.40 -14.45 -16.32
N ASP A 154 4.57 -15.77 -16.30
CA ASP A 154 4.11 -16.67 -17.38
C ASP A 154 2.64 -17.09 -17.22
N VAL A 155 2.17 -17.94 -18.12
CA VAL A 155 0.77 -18.39 -18.20
C VAL A 155 0.30 -19.22 -17.01
N ARG A 156 1.20 -19.76 -16.19
CA ARG A 156 0.87 -20.50 -14.96
C ARG A 156 0.30 -19.60 -13.89
N TRP A 157 0.63 -18.30 -13.93
CA TRP A 157 0.16 -17.34 -12.97
C TRP A 157 -1.23 -16.79 -13.32
N LEU A 158 -2.19 -16.99 -12.45
CA LEU A 158 -3.51 -16.40 -12.53
C LEU A 158 -3.43 -14.88 -12.40
N GLN A 159 -4.21 -14.18 -13.20
CA GLN A 159 -4.29 -12.73 -13.17
C GLN A 159 -5.51 -12.31 -12.36
N ARG A 160 -5.33 -11.41 -11.40
CA ARG A 160 -6.40 -10.78 -10.66
C ARG A 160 -6.16 -9.28 -10.57
N PHE A 161 -7.23 -8.50 -10.60
CA PHE A 161 -7.17 -7.07 -10.40
C PHE A 161 -8.33 -6.59 -9.54
N ASP A 162 -8.15 -5.40 -8.94
CA ASP A 162 -9.19 -4.68 -8.22
C ASP A 162 -9.01 -3.18 -8.41
N TRP A 163 -9.91 -2.36 -7.85
CA TRP A 163 -9.87 -0.92 -7.94
C TRP A 163 -9.55 -0.30 -6.59
N GLN A 164 -8.58 0.63 -6.59
CA GLN A 164 -8.34 1.60 -5.52
C GLN A 164 -8.68 3.00 -6.03
N PHE A 165 -8.69 3.99 -5.14
CA PHE A 165 -9.00 5.36 -5.52
C PHE A 165 -7.77 6.23 -5.33
N HIS A 166 -7.19 6.72 -6.45
CA HIS A 166 -6.00 7.56 -6.43
C HIS A 166 -6.33 8.96 -6.98
N TRP A 167 -5.68 9.96 -6.45
CA TRP A 167 -5.69 11.30 -7.02
C TRP A 167 -4.45 11.49 -7.89
N HIS A 168 -4.64 12.09 -9.06
CA HIS A 168 -3.58 12.36 -10.02
C HIS A 168 -3.42 13.87 -10.22
N ASN A 169 -2.17 14.35 -10.09
CA ASN A 169 -1.82 15.72 -10.35
C ASN A 169 -1.85 15.98 -11.88
N ARG A 170 -2.79 16.79 -12.31
CA ARG A 170 -2.94 17.20 -13.73
C ARG A 170 -2.20 18.49 -14.03
N GLY A 171 -1.11 18.79 -13.33
CA GLY A 171 -0.35 20.01 -13.46
C GLY A 171 -0.98 21.19 -12.70
N TYR A 172 -1.68 20.92 -11.62
CA TYR A 172 -2.27 21.97 -10.79
C TYR A 172 -1.17 22.79 -10.11
N ARG A 173 -1.30 24.13 -10.19
CA ARG A 173 -0.34 25.07 -9.57
C ARG A 173 -0.65 25.36 -8.09
N HIS A 174 -1.90 25.20 -7.68
CA HIS A 174 -2.40 25.39 -6.32
C HIS A 174 -3.74 24.67 -6.15
N PHE A 175 -4.18 24.49 -4.92
CA PHE A 175 -5.39 23.73 -4.57
C PHE A 175 -6.67 24.26 -5.25
N GLU A 176 -6.83 25.58 -5.37
CA GLU A 176 -7.97 26.17 -6.07
C GLU A 176 -8.00 25.83 -7.58
N ALA A 177 -6.83 25.66 -8.22
CA ALA A 177 -6.76 25.17 -9.60
C ALA A 177 -7.28 23.73 -9.72
N PHE A 178 -6.97 22.88 -8.74
CA PHE A 178 -7.58 21.55 -8.65
C PHE A 178 -9.10 21.63 -8.50
N LEU A 179 -9.61 22.47 -7.58
CA LEU A 179 -11.04 22.63 -7.37
C LEU A 179 -11.79 23.08 -8.62
N THR A 180 -11.19 23.92 -9.47
CA THR A 180 -11.84 24.37 -10.73
C THR A 180 -12.10 23.24 -11.71
N GLY A 181 -11.32 22.14 -11.65
CA GLY A 181 -11.52 20.93 -12.44
C GLY A 181 -12.74 20.09 -12.02
N LEU A 182 -13.26 20.32 -10.81
CA LEU A 182 -14.40 19.59 -10.27
C LEU A 182 -15.75 20.22 -10.65
N THR A 183 -16.82 19.42 -10.56
CA THR A 183 -18.19 19.95 -10.68
C THR A 183 -18.51 20.96 -9.57
N GLY A 184 -19.38 21.92 -9.84
CA GLY A 184 -19.73 23.00 -8.90
C GLY A 184 -20.19 22.48 -7.52
N LYS A 185 -20.97 21.39 -7.50
CA LYS A 185 -21.46 20.76 -6.26
C LYS A 185 -20.29 20.20 -5.43
N LYS A 186 -19.37 19.45 -6.06
CA LYS A 186 -18.22 18.84 -5.36
C LYS A 186 -17.27 19.91 -4.82
N ARG A 187 -16.97 20.95 -5.61
CA ARG A 187 -16.17 22.10 -5.20
C ARG A 187 -16.76 22.82 -3.98
N LYS A 188 -18.08 23.05 -3.97
CA LYS A 188 -18.78 23.68 -2.84
C LYS A 188 -18.65 22.84 -1.58
N ASN A 189 -18.85 21.52 -1.69
CA ASN A 189 -18.76 20.60 -0.53
C ASN A 189 -17.35 20.57 0.05
N ILE A 190 -16.30 20.46 -0.78
CA ILE A 190 -14.91 20.48 -0.32
C ILE A 190 -14.58 21.78 0.43
N ARG A 191 -14.96 22.94 -0.12
CA ARG A 191 -14.75 24.22 0.58
C ARG A 191 -15.49 24.29 1.92
N GLN A 192 -16.68 23.70 2.02
CA GLN A 192 -17.45 23.64 3.27
C GLN A 192 -16.74 22.72 4.29
N GLU A 193 -16.31 21.53 3.89
CA GLU A 193 -15.60 20.59 4.76
C GLU A 193 -14.29 21.21 5.31
N ARG A 194 -13.50 21.87 4.46
CA ARG A 194 -12.29 22.58 4.87
C ARG A 194 -12.58 23.73 5.84
N ARG A 195 -13.64 24.50 5.59
CA ARG A 195 -14.06 25.58 6.51
C ARG A 195 -14.45 25.01 7.87
N GLN A 196 -15.23 23.94 7.92
CA GLN A 196 -15.61 23.31 9.19
C GLN A 196 -14.40 22.85 9.99
N ALA A 197 -13.38 22.27 9.36
CA ALA A 197 -12.13 21.90 10.02
C ALA A 197 -11.36 23.14 10.49
N SER A 198 -11.24 24.19 9.68
CA SER A 198 -10.56 25.44 10.02
C SER A 198 -11.23 26.20 11.15
N ASP A 199 -12.58 26.24 11.17
CA ASP A 199 -13.36 26.98 12.19
C ASP A 199 -13.44 26.23 13.53
N SER A 200 -12.88 25.00 13.62
CA SER A 200 -12.92 24.17 14.84
C SER A 200 -12.03 24.67 15.98
N GLY A 201 -11.13 25.62 15.72
CA GLY A 201 -10.13 26.11 16.69
C GLY A 201 -8.93 25.15 16.86
N LEU A 202 -8.87 24.04 16.12
CA LEU A 202 -7.71 23.15 16.12
C LEU A 202 -6.54 23.75 15.33
N GLN A 203 -5.34 23.56 15.82
CA GLN A 203 -4.11 23.86 15.07
C GLN A 203 -3.80 22.69 14.17
N ILE A 204 -3.97 22.87 12.86
CA ILE A 204 -3.78 21.84 11.84
C ILE A 204 -2.48 22.13 11.08
N ALA A 205 -1.61 21.13 10.97
CA ALA A 205 -0.34 21.24 10.27
C ALA A 205 0.08 19.92 9.60
N MET A 206 0.94 20.01 8.57
CA MET A 206 1.71 18.89 8.04
C MET A 206 3.13 18.99 8.58
N GLU A 207 3.60 17.96 9.26
CA GLU A 207 4.89 17.92 9.94
C GLU A 207 5.74 16.78 9.37
N ALA A 208 7.03 17.04 9.12
CA ALA A 208 7.96 15.99 8.67
C ALA A 208 8.32 15.04 9.82
N GLY A 209 8.48 13.76 9.54
CA GLY A 209 8.83 12.75 10.54
C GLY A 209 10.13 13.04 11.29
N SER A 210 11.09 13.70 10.64
CA SER A 210 12.34 14.16 11.25
C SER A 210 12.14 15.22 12.35
N THR A 211 11.02 15.94 12.35
CA THR A 211 10.71 17.01 13.32
C THR A 211 9.81 16.57 14.47
N ILE A 212 9.22 15.38 14.37
CA ILE A 212 8.29 14.84 15.37
C ILE A 212 9.08 14.44 16.64
N SER A 213 8.66 14.98 17.79
CA SER A 213 9.26 14.67 19.09
C SER A 213 8.94 13.23 19.53
N ASP A 214 9.75 12.69 20.46
CA ASP A 214 9.47 11.35 21.03
C ASP A 214 8.13 11.28 21.77
N SER A 215 7.73 12.35 22.44
CA SER A 215 6.41 12.45 23.07
C SER A 215 5.28 12.46 22.06
N ASP A 216 5.47 13.14 20.91
CA ASP A 216 4.48 13.19 19.85
C ASP A 216 4.37 11.84 19.16
N TRP A 217 5.48 11.12 18.92
CA TRP A 217 5.41 9.73 18.38
C TRP A 217 4.58 8.81 19.27
N ARG A 218 4.62 8.94 20.60
CA ARG A 218 3.74 8.18 21.52
C ARG A 218 2.27 8.56 21.33
N ALA A 219 1.98 9.86 21.22
CA ALA A 219 0.61 10.34 21.01
C ALA A 219 0.05 9.86 19.65
N LEU A 220 0.85 9.94 18.60
CA LEU A 220 0.48 9.46 17.25
C LEU A 220 0.22 7.95 17.24
N HIS A 221 1.08 7.17 17.92
CA HIS A 221 0.89 5.74 18.03
C HIS A 221 -0.37 5.36 18.81
N ALA A 222 -0.66 6.05 19.91
CA ALA A 222 -1.89 5.84 20.66
C ALA A 222 -3.15 6.12 19.82
N LEU A 223 -3.14 7.18 18.98
CA LEU A 223 -4.22 7.46 18.04
C LEU A 223 -4.34 6.37 16.96
N TYR A 224 -3.22 5.83 16.49
CA TYR A 224 -3.22 4.70 15.56
C TYR A 224 -3.88 3.46 16.17
N GLU A 225 -3.50 3.08 17.41
CA GLU A 225 -4.08 1.94 18.12
C GLU A 225 -5.59 2.10 18.31
N THR A 226 -6.06 3.28 18.72
CA THR A 226 -7.50 3.56 18.92
C THR A 226 -8.35 3.21 17.70
N THR A 227 -7.84 3.44 16.48
CA THR A 227 -8.57 3.11 15.24
C THR A 227 -8.71 1.60 15.04
N PHE A 228 -7.74 0.81 15.47
CA PHE A 228 -7.80 -0.65 15.39
C PHE A 228 -8.68 -1.23 16.49
N ASP A 229 -8.57 -0.72 17.71
CA ASP A 229 -9.42 -1.13 18.85
C ASP A 229 -10.91 -0.93 18.56
N MET A 230 -11.27 0.23 18.01
CA MET A 230 -12.65 0.53 17.61
C MET A 230 -13.22 -0.46 16.58
N LYS A 231 -12.36 -1.11 15.79
CA LYS A 231 -12.73 -2.09 14.75
C LYS A 231 -12.53 -3.54 15.19
N GLY A 232 -12.09 -3.78 16.42
CA GLY A 232 -11.76 -5.11 16.93
C GLY A 232 -10.63 -5.80 16.18
N ASN A 233 -9.71 -5.01 15.59
CA ASN A 233 -8.56 -5.49 14.83
C ASN A 233 -7.26 -5.26 15.61
N HIS A 234 -6.21 -5.99 15.23
CA HIS A 234 -4.87 -5.81 15.80
C HIS A 234 -4.08 -4.70 15.10
N ALA A 235 -3.52 -3.79 15.90
CA ALA A 235 -2.54 -2.81 15.46
C ALA A 235 -1.16 -3.49 15.27
N ALA A 236 -0.78 -3.77 14.03
CA ALA A 236 0.45 -4.51 13.75
C ALA A 236 1.72 -3.67 13.93
N MET A 237 1.64 -2.34 13.72
CA MET A 237 2.80 -1.45 13.83
C MET A 237 3.04 -1.06 15.27
N THR A 238 4.25 -1.27 15.77
CA THR A 238 4.63 -0.96 17.15
C THR A 238 5.11 0.49 17.29
N LEU A 239 5.09 1.05 18.51
CA LEU A 239 5.69 2.35 18.79
C LEU A 239 7.19 2.43 18.42
N PRO A 240 8.04 1.41 18.72
CA PRO A 240 9.42 1.39 18.24
C PRO A 240 9.54 1.53 16.71
N PHE A 241 8.62 0.91 15.94
CA PHE A 241 8.58 1.03 14.50
C PHE A 241 8.19 2.44 14.03
N PHE A 242 7.19 3.09 14.65
CA PHE A 242 6.84 4.48 14.35
C PHE A 242 8.04 5.43 14.54
N ARG A 243 8.75 5.27 15.66
CA ARG A 243 9.99 6.03 15.94
C ARG A 243 11.10 5.72 14.94
N HIS A 244 11.22 4.46 14.53
CA HIS A 244 12.18 4.04 13.52
C HIS A 244 11.87 4.71 12.17
N LEU A 245 10.62 4.74 11.74
CA LEU A 245 10.22 5.43 10.50
C LEU A 245 10.64 6.90 10.51
N GLY A 246 10.35 7.63 11.60
CA GLY A 246 10.74 9.03 11.73
C GLY A 246 12.25 9.25 11.66
N ARG A 247 13.06 8.38 12.29
CA ARG A 247 14.53 8.48 12.27
C ARG A 247 15.16 8.06 10.94
N SER A 248 14.67 6.95 10.36
CA SER A 248 15.34 6.33 9.20
C SER A 248 14.85 6.88 7.86
N LEU A 249 13.59 7.32 7.78
CA LEU A 249 13.01 7.88 6.58
C LEU A 249 12.84 9.41 6.63
N GLY A 250 12.92 10.00 7.83
CA GLY A 250 12.96 11.45 8.02
C GLY A 250 11.80 12.17 7.31
N ASP A 251 12.13 13.04 6.37
CA ASP A 251 11.17 13.86 5.62
C ASP A 251 10.34 13.04 4.61
N ARG A 252 10.70 11.78 4.37
CA ARG A 252 9.86 10.85 3.60
C ARG A 252 8.68 10.32 4.42
N VAL A 253 8.62 10.58 5.71
CA VAL A 253 7.42 10.42 6.55
C VAL A 253 6.81 11.79 6.77
N GLN A 254 5.53 11.94 6.51
CA GLN A 254 4.77 13.17 6.74
C GLN A 254 3.59 12.85 7.65
N VAL A 255 3.29 13.73 8.57
CA VAL A 255 2.18 13.56 9.51
C VAL A 255 1.32 14.82 9.50
N ALA A 256 0.08 14.70 9.05
CA ALA A 256 -0.92 15.72 9.29
C ALA A 256 -1.40 15.60 10.73
N THR A 257 -1.26 16.64 11.51
CA THR A 257 -1.67 16.70 12.92
C THR A 257 -2.77 17.73 13.14
N ALA A 258 -3.66 17.45 14.06
CA ALA A 258 -4.56 18.45 14.65
C ALA A 258 -4.30 18.51 16.14
N ARG A 259 -4.01 19.73 16.64
CA ARG A 259 -3.68 19.96 18.05
C ARG A 259 -4.76 20.83 18.72
N MET A 260 -5.11 20.46 19.93
CA MET A 260 -5.96 21.22 20.84
C MET A 260 -5.14 21.50 22.12
N ASP A 261 -4.96 22.77 22.48
CA ASP A 261 -4.14 23.18 23.63
C ASP A 261 -2.74 22.53 23.63
N GLY A 262 -2.10 22.49 22.47
CA GLY A 262 -0.77 21.91 22.24
C GLY A 262 -0.71 20.38 22.19
N ARG A 263 -1.79 19.66 22.45
CA ARG A 263 -1.86 18.18 22.43
C ARG A 263 -2.39 17.69 21.09
N ILE A 264 -1.76 16.67 20.52
CA ILE A 264 -2.27 16.01 19.30
C ILE A 264 -3.56 15.25 19.63
N VAL A 265 -4.66 15.60 18.96
CA VAL A 265 -6.00 14.99 19.13
C VAL A 265 -6.47 14.24 17.89
N ALA A 266 -5.84 14.48 16.73
CA ALA A 266 -6.06 13.69 15.52
C ALA A 266 -4.79 13.70 14.66
N MET A 267 -4.62 12.64 13.86
CA MET A 267 -3.48 12.51 12.95
C MET A 267 -3.83 11.76 11.67
N ALA A 268 -3.10 12.06 10.59
CA ALA A 268 -2.99 11.17 9.43
C ALA A 268 -1.50 11.03 9.06
N LEU A 269 -1.04 9.77 8.90
CA LEU A 269 0.34 9.46 8.56
C LEU A 269 0.45 9.17 7.07
N PHE A 270 1.48 9.73 6.46
CA PHE A 270 1.81 9.56 5.05
C PHE A 270 3.27 9.13 4.88
N MET A 271 3.54 8.50 3.75
CA MET A 271 4.90 8.21 3.29
C MET A 271 5.09 8.74 1.87
N VAL A 272 6.32 9.18 1.56
CA VAL A 272 6.64 9.86 0.30
C VAL A 272 7.61 9.01 -0.51
N GLY A 273 7.20 8.63 -1.73
CA GLY A 273 8.06 8.08 -2.78
C GLY A 273 8.56 9.19 -3.70
N ASN A 274 9.24 8.81 -4.80
CA ASN A 274 9.79 9.80 -5.74
C ASN A 274 8.71 10.66 -6.43
N SER A 275 7.54 10.09 -6.70
CA SER A 275 6.44 10.78 -7.39
C SER A 275 5.08 10.56 -6.73
N THR A 276 5.01 9.81 -5.63
CA THR A 276 3.75 9.38 -5.02
C THR A 276 3.73 9.68 -3.52
N LEU A 277 2.62 10.24 -3.05
CA LEU A 277 2.27 10.33 -1.63
C LEU A 277 1.35 9.15 -1.27
N TYR A 278 1.62 8.49 -0.15
CA TYR A 278 0.86 7.35 0.33
C TYR A 278 0.24 7.66 1.69
N GLY A 279 -1.09 7.82 1.76
CA GLY A 279 -1.82 7.95 3.03
C GLY A 279 -2.03 6.59 3.66
N ARG A 280 -1.70 6.44 4.95
CA ARG A 280 -1.74 5.11 5.59
C ARG A 280 -2.62 5.02 6.80
N TYR A 281 -2.38 5.78 7.81
CA TYR A 281 -3.06 5.62 9.09
C TYR A 281 -3.75 6.93 9.49
N TRP A 282 -4.94 6.80 10.03
CA TRP A 282 -5.73 7.85 10.62
C TRP A 282 -6.07 7.48 12.05
N GLY A 283 -6.11 8.46 12.95
CA GLY A 283 -6.62 8.31 14.29
C GLY A 283 -7.11 9.64 14.84
N SER A 284 -8.17 9.62 15.63
CA SER A 284 -8.73 10.81 16.28
C SER A 284 -9.44 10.42 17.58
N VAL A 285 -9.31 11.29 18.58
CA VAL A 285 -10.06 11.23 19.84
C VAL A 285 -11.10 12.35 19.94
N VAL A 286 -11.28 13.11 18.85
CA VAL A 286 -12.31 14.18 18.75
C VAL A 286 -13.15 13.98 17.51
N GLU A 287 -14.42 14.38 17.59
CA GLU A 287 -15.35 14.41 16.48
C GLU A 287 -15.53 15.85 15.99
N VAL A 288 -14.85 16.20 14.90
CA VAL A 288 -14.96 17.51 14.26
C VAL A 288 -15.37 17.33 12.80
N PRO A 289 -16.49 17.96 12.37
CA PRO A 289 -16.93 17.88 10.97
C PRO A 289 -15.83 18.33 10.01
N GLY A 290 -15.58 17.54 8.96
CA GLY A 290 -14.57 17.81 7.93
C GLY A 290 -13.13 17.47 8.31
N LEU A 291 -12.80 17.25 9.59
CA LEU A 291 -11.42 17.03 10.06
C LEU A 291 -10.77 15.81 9.40
N HIS A 292 -11.48 14.68 9.34
CA HIS A 292 -10.98 13.48 8.67
C HIS A 292 -10.59 13.76 7.20
N PHE A 293 -11.42 14.49 6.48
CA PHE A 293 -11.15 14.81 5.07
C PHE A 293 -10.03 15.82 4.91
N GLU A 294 -9.94 16.80 5.82
CA GLU A 294 -8.85 17.77 5.83
C GLU A 294 -7.50 17.06 6.01
N LEU A 295 -7.37 16.24 7.07
CA LEU A 295 -6.10 15.59 7.37
C LEU A 295 -5.77 14.47 6.37
N CYS A 296 -6.74 13.61 6.02
CA CYS A 296 -6.48 12.44 5.20
C CYS A 296 -6.41 12.73 3.70
N TYR A 297 -7.04 13.82 3.20
CA TYR A 297 -7.14 14.07 1.77
C TYR A 297 -6.66 15.44 1.35
N TYR A 298 -7.19 16.53 1.94
CA TYR A 298 -6.94 17.88 1.40
C TYR A 298 -5.52 18.34 1.64
N LEU A 299 -4.98 18.13 2.83
CA LEU A 299 -3.56 18.40 3.11
C LEU A 299 -2.63 17.55 2.24
N GLY A 300 -2.98 16.27 2.01
CA GLY A 300 -2.23 15.40 1.11
C GLY A 300 -2.23 15.89 -0.34
N ILE A 301 -3.37 16.36 -0.85
CA ILE A 301 -3.46 16.97 -2.20
C ILE A 301 -2.63 18.25 -2.27
N GLU A 302 -2.71 19.13 -1.27
CA GLU A 302 -1.88 20.36 -1.20
C GLU A 302 -0.40 20.02 -1.17
N PHE A 303 0.00 19.03 -0.35
CA PHE A 303 1.36 18.55 -0.29
C PHE A 303 1.85 18.04 -1.65
N CYS A 304 1.04 17.23 -2.34
CA CYS A 304 1.38 16.74 -3.69
C CYS A 304 1.56 17.89 -4.69
N ILE A 305 0.68 18.88 -4.66
CA ILE A 305 0.78 20.05 -5.56
C ILE A 305 2.06 20.85 -5.26
N ALA A 306 2.33 21.15 -3.98
CA ALA A 306 3.48 21.93 -3.55
C ALA A 306 4.81 21.25 -3.88
N ASN A 307 4.87 19.91 -3.78
CA ASN A 307 6.08 19.11 -4.02
C ASN A 307 6.10 18.46 -5.43
N GLN A 308 5.16 18.83 -6.33
CA GLN A 308 5.07 18.32 -7.69
C GLN A 308 4.94 16.79 -7.81
N LEU A 309 4.39 16.15 -6.77
CA LEU A 309 4.11 14.72 -6.81
C LEU A 309 2.97 14.44 -7.79
N GLN A 310 3.07 13.32 -8.50
CA GLN A 310 2.14 12.98 -9.58
C GLN A 310 0.90 12.25 -9.06
N THR A 311 1.05 11.45 -8.00
CA THR A 311 -0.02 10.59 -7.50
C THR A 311 -0.16 10.71 -5.98
N PHE A 312 -1.39 10.63 -5.51
CA PHE A 312 -1.70 10.44 -4.11
C PHE A 312 -2.60 9.21 -3.93
N GLU A 313 -2.09 8.23 -3.19
CA GLU A 313 -2.78 7.01 -2.77
C GLU A 313 -3.24 7.15 -1.31
N PRO A 314 -4.52 7.41 -1.03
CA PRO A 314 -5.00 7.72 0.32
C PRO A 314 -5.41 6.48 1.12
N GLY A 315 -4.94 5.28 0.73
CA GLY A 315 -5.32 3.98 1.31
C GLY A 315 -6.38 3.22 0.51
N ALA A 316 -6.61 1.94 0.85
CA ALA A 316 -7.28 0.98 -0.02
C ALA A 316 -8.78 1.21 -0.24
N GLN A 317 -9.56 1.64 0.75
CA GLN A 317 -11.03 1.62 0.70
C GLN A 317 -11.65 3.02 0.63
N GLY A 318 -12.90 3.10 0.12
CA GLY A 318 -13.79 4.22 0.28
C GLY A 318 -14.17 4.97 -1.01
N GLU A 319 -15.33 4.62 -1.57
CA GLU A 319 -15.97 5.32 -2.70
C GLU A 319 -16.19 6.82 -2.43
N HIS A 320 -16.33 7.21 -1.15
CA HIS A 320 -16.45 8.61 -0.74
C HIS A 320 -15.25 9.48 -1.17
N LYS A 321 -14.10 8.85 -1.50
CA LYS A 321 -12.93 9.51 -2.07
C LYS A 321 -13.20 10.08 -3.45
N MET A 322 -14.07 9.45 -4.25
CA MET A 322 -14.46 9.98 -5.55
C MET A 322 -15.02 11.39 -5.46
N ALA A 323 -15.88 11.64 -4.47
CA ALA A 323 -16.45 12.97 -4.28
C ALA A 323 -15.36 14.06 -4.05
N ARG A 324 -14.14 13.67 -3.75
CA ARG A 324 -12.99 14.52 -3.41
C ARG A 324 -11.88 14.48 -4.48
N GLY A 325 -12.19 13.96 -5.67
CA GLY A 325 -11.29 14.00 -6.81
C GLY A 325 -10.39 12.79 -7.01
N PHE A 326 -10.53 11.76 -6.20
CA PHE A 326 -9.83 10.49 -6.42
C PHE A 326 -10.60 9.64 -7.44
N LEU A 327 -9.90 8.99 -8.35
CA LEU A 327 -10.50 8.17 -9.39
C LEU A 327 -10.09 6.70 -9.22
N PRO A 328 -10.93 5.76 -9.70
CA PRO A 328 -10.59 4.36 -9.70
C PRO A 328 -9.28 4.12 -10.47
N THR A 329 -8.36 3.43 -9.82
CA THR A 329 -7.06 3.05 -10.39
C THR A 329 -6.90 1.55 -10.21
N ARG A 330 -6.58 0.85 -11.29
CA ARG A 330 -6.44 -0.61 -11.30
C ARG A 330 -5.22 -1.03 -10.49
N THR A 331 -5.40 -2.03 -9.63
CA THR A 331 -4.32 -2.72 -8.92
C THR A 331 -4.23 -4.15 -9.40
N HIS A 332 -3.04 -4.71 -9.42
CA HIS A 332 -2.77 -6.02 -9.99
C HIS A 332 -2.19 -6.98 -8.96
N SER A 333 -2.58 -8.24 -9.07
CA SER A 333 -1.93 -9.35 -8.36
C SER A 333 -1.76 -10.55 -9.27
N ARG A 334 -0.83 -11.45 -8.89
CA ARG A 334 -0.56 -12.71 -9.58
C ARG A 334 -0.59 -13.83 -8.56
N HIS A 335 -1.14 -14.99 -8.98
CA HIS A 335 -1.35 -16.12 -8.10
C HIS A 335 -0.95 -17.40 -8.82
N TYR A 336 -0.07 -18.19 -8.21
CA TYR A 336 0.33 -19.51 -8.63
C TYR A 336 -0.26 -20.55 -7.68
N LEU A 337 -1.03 -21.49 -8.19
CA LEU A 337 -1.66 -22.57 -7.42
C LEU A 337 -1.06 -23.91 -7.86
N VAL A 338 -0.53 -24.68 -6.91
CA VAL A 338 0.17 -25.94 -7.21
C VAL A 338 -0.80 -27.03 -7.65
N ASN A 339 -2.02 -27.07 -7.08
CA ASN A 339 -3.01 -28.07 -7.44
C ASN A 339 -3.74 -27.67 -8.73
N GLU A 340 -3.55 -28.44 -9.81
CA GLU A 340 -4.10 -28.15 -11.15
C GLU A 340 -5.63 -28.06 -11.18
N SER A 341 -6.33 -28.92 -10.46
CA SER A 341 -7.81 -28.91 -10.42
C SER A 341 -8.32 -27.65 -9.72
N PHE A 342 -7.61 -27.23 -8.66
CA PHE A 342 -7.93 -26.01 -7.94
C PHE A 342 -7.57 -24.76 -8.75
N ASP A 343 -6.42 -24.76 -9.45
CA ASP A 343 -6.04 -23.68 -10.40
C ASP A 343 -7.14 -23.46 -11.44
N LEU A 344 -7.62 -24.55 -12.07
CA LEU A 344 -8.68 -24.45 -13.08
C LEU A 344 -9.98 -23.88 -12.50
N ALA A 345 -10.37 -24.29 -11.28
CA ALA A 345 -11.56 -23.79 -10.64
C ALA A 345 -11.45 -22.29 -10.30
N VAL A 346 -10.31 -21.86 -9.76
CA VAL A 346 -10.05 -20.45 -9.43
C VAL A 346 -9.94 -19.62 -10.71
N ARG A 347 -9.29 -20.11 -11.76
CA ARG A 347 -9.18 -19.45 -13.07
C ARG A 347 -10.56 -19.13 -13.64
N ASN A 348 -11.48 -20.09 -13.60
CA ASN A 348 -12.86 -19.89 -14.05
C ASN A 348 -13.61 -18.85 -13.18
N ALA A 349 -13.43 -18.88 -11.85
CA ALA A 349 -14.03 -17.90 -10.96
C ALA A 349 -13.51 -16.48 -11.22
N LEU A 350 -12.22 -16.32 -11.51
CA LEU A 350 -11.60 -15.04 -11.82
C LEU A 350 -12.10 -14.40 -13.12
N VAL A 351 -12.55 -15.20 -14.10
CA VAL A 351 -13.20 -14.66 -15.32
C VAL A 351 -14.48 -13.91 -14.93
N HIS A 352 -15.31 -14.49 -14.07
CA HIS A 352 -16.55 -13.85 -13.61
C HIS A 352 -16.25 -12.63 -12.69
N GLU A 353 -15.26 -12.76 -11.81
CA GLU A 353 -14.82 -11.64 -10.96
C GLU A 353 -14.37 -10.46 -11.82
N ALA A 354 -13.57 -10.70 -12.86
CA ALA A 354 -13.07 -9.67 -13.77
C ALA A 354 -14.21 -8.90 -14.44
N HIS A 355 -15.23 -9.58 -14.96
CA HIS A 355 -16.41 -8.92 -15.54
C HIS A 355 -17.15 -8.04 -14.51
N SER A 356 -17.33 -8.55 -13.29
CA SER A 356 -17.97 -7.77 -12.23
C SER A 356 -17.16 -6.53 -11.83
N ARG A 357 -15.82 -6.63 -11.82
CA ARG A 357 -14.94 -5.49 -11.51
C ARG A 357 -14.95 -4.44 -12.63
N GLU A 358 -15.03 -4.84 -13.89
CA GLU A 358 -15.16 -3.88 -15.00
C GLU A 358 -16.53 -3.17 -14.97
N ALA A 359 -17.62 -3.88 -14.74
CA ALA A 359 -18.95 -3.27 -14.60
C ALA A 359 -18.98 -2.27 -13.42
N TYR A 360 -18.34 -2.60 -12.30
CA TYR A 360 -18.21 -1.69 -11.17
C TYR A 360 -17.42 -0.42 -11.50
N TYR A 361 -16.35 -0.54 -12.31
CA TYR A 361 -15.61 0.63 -12.79
C TYR A 361 -16.48 1.56 -13.64
N GLU A 362 -17.28 1.00 -14.55
CA GLU A 362 -18.19 1.78 -15.40
C GLU A 362 -19.20 2.55 -14.54
N GLU A 363 -19.82 1.90 -13.56
CA GLU A 363 -20.74 2.52 -12.61
C GLU A 363 -20.07 3.67 -11.82
N LEU A 364 -18.86 3.45 -11.32
CA LEU A 364 -18.10 4.47 -10.62
C LEU A 364 -17.82 5.69 -11.50
N MET A 365 -17.47 5.47 -12.76
CA MET A 365 -17.12 6.55 -13.69
C MET A 365 -18.31 7.41 -14.12
N GLU A 366 -19.54 6.89 -14.09
CA GLU A 366 -20.76 7.68 -14.24
C GLU A 366 -20.88 8.79 -13.17
N HIS A 367 -20.28 8.54 -11.99
CA HIS A 367 -20.28 9.47 -10.86
C HIS A 367 -18.99 10.28 -10.73
N SER A 368 -18.21 10.40 -11.80
CA SER A 368 -16.96 11.17 -11.83
C SER A 368 -17.15 12.57 -11.21
N PRO A 369 -16.27 13.00 -10.31
CA PRO A 369 -16.34 14.31 -9.67
C PRO A 369 -15.91 15.45 -10.60
N TYR A 370 -15.21 15.12 -11.69
CA TYR A 370 -14.68 16.11 -12.63
C TYR A 370 -15.73 16.63 -13.59
N ALA A 371 -15.65 17.91 -13.90
CA ALA A 371 -16.49 18.50 -14.92
C ALA A 371 -16.15 17.88 -16.30
N PRO A 372 -17.14 17.64 -17.16
CA PRO A 372 -16.89 17.22 -18.54
C PRO A 372 -15.90 18.19 -19.20
N THR A 373 -14.86 17.66 -19.82
CA THR A 373 -13.95 18.47 -20.63
C THR A 373 -14.75 19.03 -21.79
N ARG A 374 -15.03 20.34 -21.79
CA ARG A 374 -15.56 20.98 -23.00
C ARG A 374 -14.52 20.80 -24.10
N PRO A 375 -14.89 20.28 -25.28
CA PRO A 375 -13.99 20.35 -26.42
C PRO A 375 -13.58 21.81 -26.58
N ARG A 376 -12.28 22.09 -26.69
CA ARG A 376 -11.82 23.44 -27.03
C ARG A 376 -12.37 23.77 -28.43
N PRO A 377 -12.94 24.97 -28.62
CA PRO A 377 -13.45 25.37 -29.91
C PRO A 377 -12.33 25.43 -30.96
#